data_6ef5a5e3f6a2af24180fc78b55aaf9d0
#
_entry.id   6ef5a5e3f6a2af24180fc78b55aaf9d0
#
_cell.length_a   1.000
_cell.length_b   1.000
_cell.length_c   1.000
_cell.angle_alpha   90.00
_cell.angle_beta   90.00
_cell.angle_gamma   90.00
#
_symmetry.space_group_name_H-M   'P 1'
#
loop_
_entity.id
_entity.type
_entity.pdbx_description
1 polymer ?
#
loop_
_entity_poly.entity_id
_entity_poly.type
_entity_poly.pdbx_seq_one_letter_code
_entity_poly.pdbx_strand_id
1 'polypeptide(L)'
;MTSRISLSRFFISLLGVLLLSGTIIAQTANAPSGSEFGPVVSAYLGYLSNEQEVVDDRASRREITALYYRRNSNRIRALRQMAIRLARQSGNDYVPELEAVTLDEFGTLFEKPPKPTTFRANEIIGNKFRFLAAVHSAEVFYIFARLDPYEQAELMQRQKRDLVTSSAGSGTGAANGQGIGQTTSTRPRRAAPK
;
A
#
# COMPACT_ATOMS: atom_id res chain seq x y z
N MET A 1 -67.30 53.84 1.93
CA MET A 1 -66.32 52.98 1.26
C MET A 1 -65.74 52.04 2.31
N THR A 2 -66.24 50.86 2.39
CA THR A 2 -65.89 49.88 3.40
C THR A 2 -65.02 48.78 2.75
N SER A 3 -63.76 48.75 3.14
CA SER A 3 -62.78 47.76 2.70
C SER A 3 -63.12 46.42 3.40
N ARG A 4 -63.58 45.46 2.63
CA ARG A 4 -63.75 44.08 3.08
C ARG A 4 -62.39 43.38 2.93
N ILE A 5 -61.55 43.36 3.96
CA ILE A 5 -60.35 42.59 4.07
C ILE A 5 -60.70 41.13 4.18
N SER A 6 -60.39 40.37 3.16
CA SER A 6 -60.69 38.96 2.99
C SER A 6 -60.01 38.10 4.08
N LEU A 7 -60.82 37.63 5.06
CA LEU A 7 -60.41 36.75 6.17
C LEU A 7 -59.96 35.34 5.66
N SER A 8 -60.18 35.06 4.40
CA SER A 8 -59.96 33.71 3.82
C SER A 8 -58.47 33.39 3.52
N ARG A 9 -57.60 34.40 3.50
CA ARG A 9 -56.16 34.16 3.19
C ARG A 9 -55.32 33.79 4.41
N PHE A 10 -55.81 34.01 5.63
CA PHE A 10 -55.10 33.65 6.87
C PHE A 10 -55.28 32.19 7.27
N PHE A 11 -56.38 31.53 6.88
CA PHE A 11 -56.61 30.12 7.22
C PHE A 11 -55.82 29.12 6.39
N ILE A 12 -55.41 29.49 5.20
CA ILE A 12 -54.61 28.61 4.32
C ILE A 12 -53.13 28.60 4.75
N SER A 13 -52.65 29.67 5.41
CA SER A 13 -51.28 29.77 5.87
C SER A 13 -50.99 28.96 7.15
N LEU A 14 -52.02 28.70 7.96
CA LEU A 14 -51.86 27.97 9.23
C LEU A 14 -51.90 26.44 9.04
N LEU A 15 -52.48 25.94 7.97
CA LEU A 15 -52.56 24.51 7.69
C LEU A 15 -51.29 23.97 7.04
N GLY A 16 -50.43 24.85 6.47
CA GLY A 16 -49.16 24.47 5.81
C GLY A 16 -48.00 24.18 6.77
N VAL A 17 -48.08 24.65 8.02
CA VAL A 17 -46.98 24.51 9.00
C VAL A 17 -47.08 23.20 9.79
N LEU A 18 -48.19 22.52 9.77
CA LEU A 18 -48.37 21.29 10.58
C LEU A 18 -47.97 19.98 9.88
N LEU A 19 -47.55 20.05 8.61
CA LEU A 19 -47.16 18.86 7.85
C LEU A 19 -45.62 18.71 7.64
N LEU A 20 -44.80 19.59 8.24
CA LEU A 20 -43.33 19.43 8.30
C LEU A 20 -42.87 18.76 9.60
N SER A 21 -43.70 17.85 10.16
CA SER A 21 -43.14 16.85 11.09
C SER A 21 -42.31 15.89 10.30
N GLY A 22 -41.10 16.36 9.97
CA GLY A 22 -40.10 15.58 9.28
C GLY A 22 -39.85 14.30 10.04
N THR A 23 -40.14 13.18 9.43
CA THR A 23 -39.55 11.91 9.79
C THR A 23 -38.03 12.12 9.74
N ILE A 24 -37.45 12.26 10.93
CA ILE A 24 -35.99 11.99 11.09
C ILE A 24 -35.89 10.50 10.79
N ILE A 25 -35.72 10.19 9.50
CA ILE A 25 -35.16 8.91 9.10
C ILE A 25 -33.77 8.96 9.70
N ALA A 26 -33.58 8.30 10.84
CA ALA A 26 -32.27 7.91 11.27
C ALA A 26 -31.66 7.20 10.06
N GLN A 27 -30.76 7.87 9.38
CA GLN A 27 -29.83 7.20 8.47
C GLN A 27 -29.04 6.27 9.36
N THR A 28 -29.60 5.09 9.63
CA THR A 28 -28.74 3.94 9.87
C THR A 28 -27.77 3.95 8.71
N ALA A 29 -26.52 4.25 9.01
CA ALA A 29 -25.43 4.09 8.07
C ALA A 29 -25.57 2.68 7.53
N ASN A 30 -26.24 2.53 6.40
CA ASN A 30 -26.18 1.34 5.61
C ASN A 30 -24.70 1.24 5.24
N ALA A 31 -23.96 0.47 6.02
CA ALA A 31 -22.75 -0.13 5.50
C ALA A 31 -23.16 -0.68 4.12
N PRO A 32 -22.51 -0.28 3.03
CA PRO A 32 -22.88 -0.73 1.70
C PRO A 32 -22.81 -2.26 1.71
N SER A 33 -23.99 -2.88 1.76
CA SER A 33 -24.18 -4.31 1.66
C SER A 33 -23.78 -4.67 0.24
N GLY A 34 -22.49 -5.04 0.06
CA GLY A 34 -21.90 -5.35 -1.23
C GLY A 34 -20.70 -4.47 -1.55
N SER A 35 -19.77 -4.25 -0.59
CA SER A 35 -18.48 -3.73 -1.00
C SER A 35 -17.83 -4.79 -1.90
N GLU A 36 -17.48 -4.40 -3.13
CA GLU A 36 -16.71 -5.24 -4.07
C GLU A 36 -15.45 -5.84 -3.41
N PHE A 37 -15.00 -5.26 -2.32
CA PHE A 37 -13.78 -5.59 -1.61
C PHE A 37 -14.06 -5.97 -0.15
N GLY A 38 -13.19 -6.79 0.41
CA GLY A 38 -13.22 -7.14 1.82
C GLY A 38 -12.96 -5.95 2.76
N PRO A 39 -13.09 -6.15 4.07
CA PRO A 39 -12.98 -5.09 5.07
C PRO A 39 -11.62 -4.37 5.09
N VAL A 40 -10.50 -5.09 4.86
CA VAL A 40 -9.16 -4.48 4.89
C VAL A 40 -8.97 -3.55 3.70
N VAL A 41 -9.28 -4.01 2.49
CA VAL A 41 -9.20 -3.19 1.28
C VAL A 41 -10.16 -2.00 1.37
N SER A 42 -11.38 -2.21 1.84
CA SER A 42 -12.37 -1.14 2.02
C SER A 42 -11.91 -0.10 3.03
N ALA A 43 -11.31 -0.51 4.16
CA ALA A 43 -10.74 0.39 5.14
C ALA A 43 -9.59 1.23 4.56
N TYR A 44 -8.69 0.60 3.78
CA TYR A 44 -7.61 1.31 3.12
C TYR A 44 -8.12 2.34 2.09
N LEU A 45 -9.13 1.97 1.28
CA LEU A 45 -9.74 2.88 0.33
C LEU A 45 -10.48 4.05 1.03
N GLY A 46 -11.11 3.78 2.18
CA GLY A 46 -11.71 4.79 3.05
C GLY A 46 -10.66 5.75 3.62
N TYR A 47 -9.53 5.22 4.09
CA TYR A 47 -8.39 6.04 4.53
C TYR A 47 -7.93 6.99 3.42
N LEU A 48 -7.72 6.50 2.20
CA LEU A 48 -7.32 7.34 1.07
C LEU A 48 -8.38 8.40 0.69
N SER A 49 -9.67 8.11 0.91
CA SER A 49 -10.73 9.08 0.72
C SER A 49 -10.65 10.21 1.76
N ASN A 50 -10.44 9.87 3.02
CA ASN A 50 -10.26 10.85 4.10
C ASN A 50 -9.00 11.70 3.88
N GLU A 51 -7.89 11.12 3.42
CA GLU A 51 -6.68 11.86 3.07
C GLU A 51 -6.96 12.88 1.95
N GLN A 52 -7.76 12.51 0.95
CA GLN A 52 -8.16 13.44 -0.10
C GLN A 52 -8.99 14.60 0.46
N GLU A 53 -9.93 14.33 1.36
CA GLU A 53 -10.74 15.37 2.02
C GLU A 53 -9.87 16.35 2.81
N VAL A 54 -8.86 15.85 3.54
CA VAL A 54 -7.90 16.69 4.26
C VAL A 54 -7.12 17.59 3.30
N VAL A 55 -6.65 17.05 2.18
CA VAL A 55 -5.93 17.81 1.15
C VAL A 55 -6.84 18.86 0.51
N ASP A 56 -8.10 18.54 0.23
CA ASP A 56 -9.10 19.45 -0.34
C ASP A 56 -9.43 20.60 0.64
N ASP A 57 -9.62 20.29 1.92
CA ASP A 57 -9.89 21.28 2.96
C ASP A 57 -8.71 22.24 3.14
N ARG A 58 -7.46 21.73 3.20
CA ARG A 58 -6.26 22.58 3.29
C ARG A 58 -6.09 23.45 2.05
N ALA A 59 -6.44 22.97 0.86
CA ALA A 59 -6.42 23.75 -0.36
C ALA A 59 -7.48 24.87 -0.34
N SER A 60 -8.69 24.58 0.14
CA SER A 60 -9.78 25.55 0.26
C SER A 60 -9.43 26.68 1.20
N ARG A 61 -8.71 26.40 2.29
CA ARG A 61 -8.18 27.38 3.24
C ARG A 61 -6.89 28.08 2.79
N ARG A 62 -6.39 27.73 1.59
CA ARG A 62 -5.13 28.27 1.03
C ARG A 62 -3.90 27.99 1.89
N GLU A 63 -3.90 26.90 2.65
CA GLU A 63 -2.76 26.48 3.48
C GLU A 63 -1.66 25.78 2.66
N ILE A 64 -2.01 25.29 1.48
CA ILE A 64 -1.11 24.58 0.58
C ILE A 64 -1.12 25.21 -0.81
N THR A 65 -0.01 25.05 -1.53
CA THR A 65 0.12 25.54 -2.90
C THR A 65 -0.69 24.67 -3.88
N ALA A 66 -1.09 25.24 -5.01
CA ALA A 66 -1.77 24.50 -6.07
C ALA A 66 -0.92 23.34 -6.63
N LEU A 67 0.41 23.47 -6.64
CA LEU A 67 1.33 22.41 -7.05
C LEU A 67 1.30 21.25 -6.05
N TYR A 68 1.41 21.55 -4.76
CA TYR A 68 1.35 20.55 -3.68
C TYR A 68 -0.01 19.82 -3.69
N TYR A 69 -1.12 20.57 -3.78
CA TYR A 69 -2.46 20.01 -3.92
C TYR A 69 -2.55 19.02 -5.06
N ARG A 70 -2.16 19.42 -6.27
CA ARG A 70 -2.23 18.60 -7.47
C ARG A 70 -1.40 17.32 -7.34
N ARG A 71 -0.14 17.44 -6.85
CA ARG A 71 0.74 16.28 -6.66
C ARG A 71 0.16 15.27 -5.66
N ASN A 72 -0.31 15.74 -4.50
CA ASN A 72 -0.88 14.84 -3.50
C ASN A 72 -2.18 14.19 -3.94
N SER A 73 -3.09 14.93 -4.58
CA SER A 73 -4.32 14.36 -5.13
C SER A 73 -4.03 13.30 -6.21
N ASN A 74 -3.03 13.51 -7.04
CA ASN A 74 -2.61 12.54 -8.05
C ASN A 74 -1.97 11.30 -7.40
N ARG A 75 -1.17 11.49 -6.34
CA ARG A 75 -0.58 10.40 -5.54
C ARG A 75 -1.65 9.52 -4.90
N ILE A 76 -2.62 10.14 -4.22
CA ILE A 76 -3.75 9.42 -3.61
C ILE A 76 -4.52 8.62 -4.67
N ARG A 77 -4.74 9.21 -5.84
CA ARG A 77 -5.39 8.52 -6.97
C ARG A 77 -4.56 7.34 -7.48
N ALA A 78 -3.24 7.49 -7.59
CA ALA A 78 -2.34 6.41 -8.00
C ALA A 78 -2.34 5.25 -6.98
N LEU A 79 -2.27 5.55 -5.68
CA LEU A 79 -2.38 4.56 -4.60
C LEU A 79 -3.72 3.82 -4.65
N ARG A 80 -4.83 4.56 -4.81
CA ARG A 80 -6.17 3.97 -4.94
C ARG A 80 -6.26 3.00 -6.12
N GLN A 81 -5.75 3.41 -7.29
CA GLN A 81 -5.72 2.54 -8.48
C GLN A 81 -4.91 1.27 -8.23
N MET A 82 -3.76 1.38 -7.56
CA MET A 82 -2.92 0.23 -7.24
C MET A 82 -3.57 -0.70 -6.24
N ALA A 83 -4.15 -0.19 -5.16
CA ALA A 83 -4.85 -1.01 -4.16
C ALA A 83 -5.99 -1.82 -4.78
N ILE A 84 -6.82 -1.19 -5.62
CA ILE A 84 -7.89 -1.85 -6.35
C ILE A 84 -7.32 -2.94 -7.29
N ARG A 85 -6.24 -2.63 -8.02
CA ARG A 85 -5.59 -3.60 -8.91
C ARG A 85 -5.08 -4.81 -8.14
N LEU A 86 -4.39 -4.59 -7.02
CA LEU A 86 -3.87 -5.67 -6.18
C LEU A 86 -4.99 -6.55 -5.63
N ALA A 87 -6.05 -5.95 -5.08
CA ALA A 87 -7.20 -6.69 -4.56
C ALA A 87 -7.86 -7.58 -5.63
N ARG A 88 -8.06 -7.04 -6.83
CA ARG A 88 -8.63 -7.79 -7.96
C ARG A 88 -7.71 -8.90 -8.48
N GLN A 89 -6.39 -8.66 -8.50
CA GLN A 89 -5.42 -9.65 -8.98
C GLN A 89 -5.16 -10.76 -7.97
N SER A 90 -5.12 -10.44 -6.68
CA SER A 90 -4.86 -11.43 -5.63
C SER A 90 -6.11 -12.22 -5.22
N GLY A 91 -7.29 -11.65 -5.42
CA GLY A 91 -8.56 -12.22 -4.96
C GLY A 91 -8.68 -12.34 -3.43
N ASN A 92 -7.76 -11.72 -2.68
CA ASN A 92 -7.75 -11.72 -1.22
C ASN A 92 -7.95 -10.31 -0.66
N ASP A 93 -8.36 -10.23 0.61
CA ASP A 93 -8.56 -8.96 1.32
C ASP A 93 -7.28 -8.52 2.01
N TYR A 94 -6.26 -8.19 1.20
CA TYR A 94 -4.97 -7.71 1.69
C TYR A 94 -4.40 -6.61 0.80
N VAL A 95 -3.91 -5.54 1.43
CA VAL A 95 -3.13 -4.48 0.78
C VAL A 95 -1.84 -4.30 1.58
N PRO A 96 -0.66 -4.45 0.96
CA PRO A 96 0.60 -4.13 1.63
C PRO A 96 0.70 -2.63 1.91
N GLU A 97 1.63 -2.21 2.75
CA GLU A 97 1.96 -0.80 2.92
C GLU A 97 2.50 -0.25 1.58
N LEU A 98 1.73 0.64 0.95
CA LEU A 98 2.05 1.19 -0.35
C LEU A 98 2.70 2.57 -0.24
N GLU A 99 3.80 2.76 -0.98
CA GLU A 99 4.47 4.04 -1.16
C GLU A 99 4.39 4.45 -2.64
N ALA A 100 3.94 5.67 -2.90
CA ALA A 100 3.88 6.23 -4.24
C ALA A 100 4.77 7.47 -4.33
N VAL A 101 5.82 7.40 -5.12
CA VAL A 101 6.82 8.48 -5.27
C VAL A 101 7.05 8.81 -6.73
N THR A 102 7.31 10.08 -7.00
CA THR A 102 7.79 10.55 -8.31
C THR A 102 9.30 10.39 -8.40
N LEU A 103 9.86 10.53 -9.60
CA LEU A 103 11.30 10.34 -9.82
C LEU A 103 12.17 11.28 -8.97
N ASP A 104 11.73 12.51 -8.80
CA ASP A 104 12.42 13.53 -7.99
C ASP A 104 12.39 13.23 -6.49
N GLU A 105 11.48 12.37 -6.04
CA GLU A 105 11.33 11.97 -4.64
C GLU A 105 12.08 10.67 -4.29
N PHE A 106 12.75 10.02 -5.26
CA PHE A 106 13.48 8.77 -4.98
C PHE A 106 14.54 8.91 -3.89
N GLY A 107 15.17 10.09 -3.76
CA GLY A 107 16.13 10.38 -2.70
C GLY A 107 15.54 10.39 -1.29
N THR A 108 14.22 10.49 -1.13
CA THR A 108 13.56 10.37 0.18
C THR A 108 13.36 8.91 0.59
N LEU A 109 13.24 8.01 -0.38
CA LEU A 109 12.97 6.60 -0.15
C LEU A 109 14.25 5.74 -0.15
N PHE A 110 15.23 6.11 -0.99
CA PHE A 110 16.47 5.37 -1.21
C PHE A 110 17.70 6.23 -0.95
N GLU A 111 18.65 5.74 -0.16
CA GLU A 111 19.96 6.40 0.03
C GLU A 111 20.74 6.52 -1.30
N LYS A 112 20.60 5.50 -2.15
CA LYS A 112 21.18 5.47 -3.51
C LYS A 112 20.03 5.23 -4.48
N PRO A 113 19.45 6.31 -5.06
CA PRO A 113 18.32 6.18 -5.96
C PRO A 113 18.63 5.30 -7.16
N PRO A 114 17.86 4.23 -7.38
CA PRO A 114 18.02 3.39 -8.56
C PRO A 114 17.49 4.08 -9.81
N LYS A 115 17.93 3.63 -10.99
CA LYS A 115 17.42 4.17 -12.26
C LYS A 115 16.07 3.55 -12.59
N PRO A 116 15.02 4.34 -12.88
CA PRO A 116 13.66 3.82 -13.12
C PRO A 116 13.57 2.86 -14.31
N THR A 117 14.42 3.03 -15.31
CA THR A 117 14.45 2.19 -16.52
C THR A 117 14.86 0.74 -16.25
N THR A 118 15.40 0.45 -15.08
CA THR A 118 15.85 -0.90 -14.71
C THR A 118 14.83 -1.69 -13.91
N PHE A 119 13.72 -1.06 -13.46
CA PHE A 119 12.74 -1.71 -12.60
C PHE A 119 11.96 -2.81 -13.31
N ARG A 120 11.94 -3.97 -12.69
CA ARG A 120 11.08 -5.09 -13.06
C ARG A 120 9.95 -5.24 -12.04
N ALA A 121 8.76 -5.56 -12.48
CA ALA A 121 7.66 -5.84 -11.56
C ALA A 121 8.06 -6.93 -10.55
N ASN A 122 7.72 -6.72 -9.29
CA ASN A 122 8.09 -7.56 -8.14
C ASN A 122 9.59 -7.60 -7.78
N GLU A 123 10.42 -6.75 -8.37
CA GLU A 123 11.82 -6.61 -7.99
C GLU A 123 11.96 -6.01 -6.60
N ILE A 124 12.85 -6.59 -5.78
CA ILE A 124 13.15 -6.09 -4.44
C ILE A 124 14.32 -5.12 -4.50
N ILE A 125 14.10 -3.91 -3.97
CA ILE A 125 15.06 -2.82 -4.00
C ILE A 125 15.46 -2.46 -2.58
N GLY A 126 16.76 -2.48 -2.33
CA GLY A 126 17.34 -2.11 -1.03
C GLY A 126 16.89 -2.98 0.14
N ASN A 127 16.40 -4.19 -0.11
CA ASN A 127 15.85 -5.15 0.87
C ASN A 127 14.68 -4.61 1.71
N LYS A 128 14.08 -3.50 1.29
CA LYS A 128 13.00 -2.82 2.01
C LYS A 128 11.72 -2.69 1.19
N PHE A 129 11.87 -2.58 -0.12
CA PHE A 129 10.77 -2.26 -1.01
C PHE A 129 10.67 -3.26 -2.16
N ARG A 130 9.44 -3.61 -2.51
CA ARG A 130 9.12 -4.38 -3.72
C ARG A 130 8.49 -3.42 -4.72
N PHE A 131 9.09 -3.26 -5.90
CA PHE A 131 8.50 -2.46 -6.96
C PHE A 131 7.29 -3.16 -7.56
N LEU A 132 6.14 -2.47 -7.60
CA LEU A 132 4.90 -3.03 -8.12
C LEU A 132 4.64 -2.59 -9.56
N ALA A 133 4.57 -1.29 -9.79
CA ALA A 133 4.34 -0.72 -11.11
C ALA A 133 4.60 0.79 -11.14
N ALA A 134 4.70 1.36 -12.34
CA ALA A 134 4.53 2.78 -12.58
C ALA A 134 3.06 3.07 -12.95
N VAL A 135 2.46 4.05 -12.29
CA VAL A 135 1.08 4.48 -12.50
C VAL A 135 1.07 5.92 -13.00
N HIS A 136 0.37 6.17 -14.11
CA HIS A 136 0.20 7.50 -14.67
C HIS A 136 -1.08 8.14 -14.09
N SER A 137 -0.90 9.20 -13.32
CA SER A 137 -1.99 10.03 -12.77
C SER A 137 -1.60 11.51 -12.91
N ALA A 138 -1.68 12.05 -14.13
CA ALA A 138 -1.12 13.33 -14.57
C ALA A 138 0.41 13.44 -14.43
N GLU A 139 1.01 12.73 -13.49
CA GLU A 139 2.44 12.50 -13.30
C GLU A 139 2.69 10.99 -13.26
N VAL A 140 3.96 10.58 -13.36
CA VAL A 140 4.34 9.17 -13.22
C VAL A 140 4.69 8.91 -11.76
N PHE A 141 3.90 8.06 -11.11
CA PHE A 141 4.17 7.55 -9.76
C PHE A 141 4.71 6.13 -9.83
N TYR A 142 5.84 5.91 -9.21
CA TYR A 142 6.42 4.59 -9.00
C TYR A 142 5.88 4.06 -7.67
N ILE A 143 5.17 2.93 -7.74
CA ILE A 143 4.52 2.35 -6.56
C ILE A 143 5.36 1.21 -6.04
N PHE A 144 5.67 1.29 -4.76
CA PHE A 144 6.40 0.28 -4.02
C PHE A 144 5.53 -0.28 -2.89
N ALA A 145 5.66 -1.58 -2.64
CA ALA A 145 5.18 -2.20 -1.41
C ALA A 145 6.35 -2.27 -0.43
N ARG A 146 6.16 -1.80 0.79
CA ARG A 146 7.13 -2.01 1.85
C ARG A 146 7.09 -3.47 2.27
N LEU A 147 8.25 -4.11 2.33
CA LEU A 147 8.36 -5.47 2.84
C LEU A 147 8.13 -5.49 4.34
N ASP A 148 7.44 -6.50 4.84
CA ASP A 148 7.30 -6.68 6.26
C ASP A 148 8.64 -7.05 6.93
N PRO A 149 8.80 -6.86 8.25
CA PRO A 149 10.05 -7.13 8.95
C PRO A 149 10.53 -8.59 8.83
N TYR A 150 9.61 -9.56 8.68
CA TYR A 150 9.96 -10.98 8.54
C TYR A 150 10.52 -11.25 7.14
N GLU A 151 9.89 -10.73 6.09
CA GLU A 151 10.43 -10.79 4.72
C GLU A 151 11.82 -10.15 4.64
N GLN A 152 12.01 -8.98 5.26
CA GLN A 152 13.31 -8.31 5.30
C GLN A 152 14.37 -9.16 6.01
N ALA A 153 14.04 -9.75 7.17
CA ALA A 153 14.95 -10.61 7.91
C ALA A 153 15.33 -11.87 7.13
N GLU A 154 14.37 -12.50 6.45
CA GLU A 154 14.61 -13.67 5.62
C GLU A 154 15.55 -13.36 4.43
N LEU A 155 15.35 -12.22 3.77
CA LEU A 155 16.24 -11.77 2.69
C LEU A 155 17.67 -11.55 3.16
N MET A 156 17.85 -10.91 4.33
CA MET A 156 19.18 -10.71 4.93
C MET A 156 19.85 -12.04 5.27
N GLN A 157 19.10 -13.02 5.79
CA GLN A 157 19.64 -14.34 6.10
C GLN A 157 20.04 -15.11 4.81
N ARG A 158 19.26 -15.01 3.74
CA ARG A 158 19.60 -15.60 2.44
C ARG A 158 20.88 -15.01 1.88
N GLN A 159 21.00 -13.69 1.86
CA GLN A 159 22.21 -13.01 1.40
C GLN A 159 23.44 -13.40 2.21
N LYS A 160 23.33 -13.49 3.54
CA LYS A 160 24.44 -13.94 4.39
C LYS A 160 24.87 -15.36 4.09
N ARG A 161 23.93 -16.28 3.84
CA ARG A 161 24.23 -17.66 3.44
C ARG A 161 24.96 -17.72 2.10
N ASP A 162 24.49 -16.97 1.12
CA ASP A 162 25.08 -16.94 -0.22
C ASP A 162 26.52 -16.40 -0.20
N LEU A 163 26.79 -15.37 0.63
CA LEU A 163 28.14 -14.84 0.84
C LEU A 163 29.07 -15.88 1.49
N VAL A 164 28.61 -16.64 2.46
CA VAL A 164 29.39 -17.69 3.13
C VAL A 164 29.67 -18.84 2.16
N THR A 165 28.70 -19.24 1.35
CA THR A 165 28.88 -20.31 0.36
C THR A 165 29.83 -19.90 -0.77
N SER A 166 29.77 -18.66 -1.24
CA SER A 166 30.66 -18.15 -2.28
C SER A 166 32.11 -17.99 -1.79
N SER A 167 32.31 -17.64 -0.51
CA SER A 167 33.66 -17.55 0.07
C SER A 167 34.30 -18.93 0.34
N ALA A 168 33.50 -19.97 0.60
CA ALA A 168 33.96 -21.33 0.78
C ALA A 168 34.37 -22.02 -0.54
N GLY A 169 33.80 -21.58 -1.68
CA GLY A 169 34.09 -22.12 -3.00
C GLY A 169 35.35 -21.56 -3.67
N SER A 170 35.97 -20.50 -3.16
CA SER A 170 37.14 -19.84 -3.77
C SER A 170 38.48 -20.33 -3.26
N GLY A 171 38.52 -21.38 -2.45
CA GLY A 171 39.71 -21.85 -1.74
C GLY A 171 40.33 -23.16 -2.21
N THR A 172 39.99 -23.67 -3.43
CA THR A 172 40.66 -24.91 -3.92
C THR A 172 41.00 -24.83 -5.40
N GLY A 173 42.13 -24.21 -5.67
CA GLY A 173 42.71 -24.23 -7.02
C GLY A 173 44.18 -23.89 -6.97
N ALA A 174 45.04 -24.81 -6.47
CA ALA A 174 46.39 -25.12 -6.89
C ALA A 174 47.21 -25.82 -5.79
N ALA A 175 47.29 -27.13 -5.83
CA ALA A 175 48.51 -27.82 -5.46
C ALA A 175 48.47 -29.24 -6.05
N ASN A 176 49.26 -29.42 -7.06
CA ASN A 176 49.70 -30.67 -7.67
C ASN A 176 50.52 -31.43 -6.61
N GLY A 177 50.34 -32.75 -6.46
CA GLY A 177 51.22 -33.54 -5.59
C GLY A 177 50.69 -34.94 -5.32
N GLN A 178 51.29 -35.91 -6.03
CA GLN A 178 51.15 -37.37 -5.84
C GLN A 178 51.29 -37.80 -4.37
N GLY A 179 50.49 -38.77 -3.96
CA GLY A 179 50.66 -39.47 -2.67
C GLY A 179 49.65 -40.56 -2.46
N ILE A 180 50.04 -41.80 -2.81
CA ILE A 180 49.37 -43.06 -2.51
C ILE A 180 49.28 -43.25 -0.99
N GLY A 181 48.12 -43.54 -0.45
CA GLY A 181 47.97 -43.87 0.95
C GLY A 181 46.53 -44.31 1.29
N GLN A 182 46.25 -45.60 1.12
CA GLN A 182 45.07 -46.26 1.68
C GLN A 182 45.13 -46.20 3.21
N THR A 183 44.15 -45.63 3.87
CA THR A 183 43.87 -45.90 5.26
C THR A 183 42.40 -46.18 5.45
N THR A 184 42.14 -47.44 5.72
CA THR A 184 40.88 -48.01 6.14
C THR A 184 40.42 -47.37 7.45
N SER A 185 39.34 -46.62 7.42
CA SER A 185 38.71 -46.08 8.63
C SER A 185 37.78 -47.12 9.26
N THR A 186 38.26 -47.74 10.33
CA THR A 186 37.48 -48.68 11.19
C THR A 186 36.53 -47.89 12.05
N ARG A 187 35.23 -48.00 11.82
CA ARG A 187 34.14 -47.42 12.62
C ARG A 187 33.91 -48.24 13.92
N PRO A 188 34.01 -47.66 15.10
CA PRO A 188 33.70 -48.40 16.34
C PRO A 188 32.21 -48.69 16.47
N ARG A 189 31.89 -49.96 16.65
CA ARG A 189 30.56 -50.48 16.88
C ARG A 189 30.13 -50.23 18.32
N ARG A 190 29.09 -49.42 18.50
CA ARG A 190 28.49 -49.10 19.81
C ARG A 190 27.72 -50.33 20.33
N ALA A 191 28.12 -50.90 21.45
CA ALA A 191 27.44 -51.98 22.14
C ALA A 191 26.14 -51.49 22.82
N ALA A 192 25.06 -52.30 22.76
CA ALA A 192 23.82 -52.05 23.44
C ALA A 192 23.92 -52.46 24.90
N PRO A 193 23.26 -51.75 25.84
CA PRO A 193 23.16 -52.17 27.25
C PRO A 193 22.11 -53.28 27.42
N LYS A 194 22.40 -54.20 28.37
CA LYS A 194 21.50 -55.22 28.87
C LYS A 194 20.46 -54.60 29.79
#